data_0d0faa574556fd7bca4ecc830a34d67c
#
_entry.id   0d0faa574556fd7bca4ecc830a34d67c
#
_cell.length_a   1.000
_cell.length_b   1.000
_cell.length_c   1.000
_cell.angle_alpha   90.00
_cell.angle_beta   90.00
_cell.angle_gamma   90.00
#
_symmetry.space_group_name_H-M   'P 1'
#
loop_
_entity.id
_entity.type
_entity.pdbx_description
1 polymer ?
#
loop_
_entity_poly.entity_id
_entity_poly.type
_entity_poly.pdbx_seq_one_letter_code
_entity_poly.pdbx_strand_id
1 'polypeptide(L)'
;MNLKKVSDGLHKLNTSQIIALGFAGVIFVGGFILWLPFCSAPGQAVTFPDAVFTAATSVCVTGLSTVVMAVQWSPIGKAVILCLIQIGGIGLIALANMIFISLRRKISLKNRRIIKESYNLDEMGGAVAVVRSVVKCVFLAEGIGAVLYAFCFVPEFGIKKGLVHAIFLAVSAFCNAGIDLFGETSLSVYVSNPLVNITTIGLIIVSGLGFIVWWDLWDKFRKVLRKELSPSRVFRVLRLQSKLVLTMTGILVFSGAFLVFIFESGNPSTLKGAPLGTKLMASFFQSVTTRTAGFYTMDQSLLSTPTVIISLLWMFIGGSPMGTAGGVKTTTIAVLILSIEAYLQGKKDVEVYGRRIRESYLRSAMVVAGTSVLILFTMTVLLSAVMPGVDLADVLYEITSAGATVGLSRGLTPQLNVAGKWIVILTMYLGRIGPLTLGTAVVVRVRNRPGSTTHLGEEDIMIG
;
A
#
# COMPACT_ATOMS: atom_id res chain seq x y z
N MET A 1 25.91 -17.68 20.29
CA MET A 1 24.68 -16.96 20.69
C MET A 1 23.55 -17.98 20.83
N ASN A 2 23.03 -18.17 22.05
CA ASN A 2 22.18 -19.33 22.42
C ASN A 2 20.78 -19.20 21.78
N LEU A 3 20.46 -19.96 20.74
CA LEU A 3 19.18 -20.01 20.04
C LEU A 3 17.97 -20.22 20.98
N LYS A 4 18.16 -20.87 22.13
CA LYS A 4 17.12 -21.01 23.18
C LYS A 4 16.76 -19.67 23.85
N LYS A 5 17.73 -18.80 24.17
CA LYS A 5 17.43 -17.48 24.75
C LYS A 5 16.70 -16.56 23.76
N VAL A 6 16.96 -16.66 22.46
CA VAL A 6 16.26 -15.92 21.42
C VAL A 6 14.81 -16.44 21.28
N SER A 7 14.62 -17.78 21.34
CA SER A 7 13.29 -18.40 21.33
C SER A 7 12.43 -17.98 22.53
N ASP A 8 13.00 -17.94 23.74
CA ASP A 8 12.28 -17.57 24.97
C ASP A 8 11.92 -16.07 24.99
N GLY A 9 12.76 -15.21 24.39
CA GLY A 9 12.46 -13.79 24.18
C GLY A 9 11.28 -13.57 23.20
N LEU A 10 11.23 -14.31 22.11
CA LEU A 10 10.15 -14.25 21.11
C LEU A 10 8.80 -14.77 21.64
N HIS A 11 8.80 -15.63 22.68
CA HIS A 11 7.58 -16.09 23.32
C HIS A 11 6.86 -15.02 24.14
N LYS A 12 7.55 -13.95 24.55
CA LYS A 12 6.99 -12.82 25.34
C LYS A 12 6.49 -11.67 24.48
N LEU A 13 6.73 -11.68 23.17
CA LEU A 13 6.32 -10.61 22.24
C LEU A 13 4.86 -10.75 21.84
N ASN A 14 4.18 -9.59 21.76
CA ASN A 14 2.84 -9.49 21.19
C ASN A 14 2.83 -9.61 19.67
N THR A 15 1.68 -9.92 19.09
CA THR A 15 1.49 -10.03 17.65
C THR A 15 1.99 -8.79 16.90
N SER A 16 1.66 -7.58 17.37
CA SER A 16 2.09 -6.32 16.75
C SER A 16 3.61 -6.13 16.78
N GLN A 17 4.26 -6.53 17.88
CA GLN A 17 5.73 -6.48 17.98
C GLN A 17 6.41 -7.49 17.07
N ILE A 18 5.83 -8.69 16.93
CA ILE A 18 6.34 -9.72 16.00
C ILE A 18 6.26 -9.21 14.55
N ILE A 19 5.15 -8.56 14.18
CA ILE A 19 4.97 -7.98 12.85
C ILE A 19 6.01 -6.89 12.61
N ALA A 20 6.12 -5.92 13.52
CA ALA A 20 7.05 -4.80 13.40
C ALA A 20 8.51 -5.28 13.28
N LEU A 21 8.98 -6.11 14.21
CA LEU A 21 10.33 -6.65 14.18
C LEU A 21 10.58 -7.55 12.95
N GLY A 22 9.56 -8.28 12.49
CA GLY A 22 9.64 -9.09 11.30
C GLY A 22 9.87 -8.25 10.04
N PHE A 23 9.11 -7.18 9.85
CA PHE A 23 9.31 -6.24 8.73
C PHE A 23 10.69 -5.58 8.79
N ALA A 24 11.11 -5.07 9.96
CA ALA A 24 12.45 -4.51 10.12
C ALA A 24 13.55 -5.54 9.80
N GLY A 25 13.41 -6.77 10.31
CA GLY A 25 14.35 -7.84 10.02
C GLY A 25 14.47 -8.16 8.54
N VAL A 26 13.34 -8.25 7.80
CA VAL A 26 13.35 -8.51 6.36
C VAL A 26 13.98 -7.33 5.60
N ILE A 27 13.72 -6.08 5.99
CA ILE A 27 14.34 -4.89 5.38
C ILE A 27 15.86 -4.93 5.55
N PHE A 28 16.37 -5.14 6.76
CA PHE A 28 17.81 -5.16 6.99
C PHE A 28 18.50 -6.36 6.35
N VAL A 29 17.92 -7.56 6.40
CA VAL A 29 18.46 -8.75 5.73
C VAL A 29 18.41 -8.57 4.21
N GLY A 30 17.31 -8.07 3.65
CA GLY A 30 17.19 -7.76 2.24
C GLY A 30 18.19 -6.70 1.79
N GLY A 31 18.36 -5.63 2.57
CA GLY A 31 19.35 -4.59 2.32
C GLY A 31 20.78 -5.13 2.34
N PHE A 32 21.11 -6.00 3.30
CA PHE A 32 22.42 -6.66 3.35
C PHE A 32 22.65 -7.55 2.12
N ILE A 33 21.66 -8.33 1.68
CA ILE A 33 21.77 -9.17 0.48
C ILE A 33 21.96 -8.29 -0.76
N LEU A 34 21.18 -7.21 -0.91
CA LEU A 34 21.29 -6.29 -2.05
C LEU A 34 22.62 -5.52 -2.07
N TRP A 35 23.25 -5.30 -0.93
CA TRP A 35 24.55 -4.66 -0.83
C TRP A 35 25.69 -5.56 -1.32
N LEU A 36 25.51 -6.88 -1.40
CA LEU A 36 26.52 -7.80 -1.86
C LEU A 36 26.82 -7.59 -3.36
N PRO A 37 28.09 -7.69 -3.79
CA PRO A 37 28.54 -7.35 -5.15
C PRO A 37 27.81 -8.08 -6.27
N PHE A 38 27.36 -9.32 -6.04
CA PHE A 38 26.64 -10.11 -7.06
C PHE A 38 25.23 -9.61 -7.35
N CYS A 39 24.64 -8.78 -6.47
CA CYS A 39 23.34 -8.16 -6.69
C CYS A 39 23.43 -6.89 -7.53
N SER A 40 24.57 -6.22 -7.58
CA SER A 40 24.80 -5.02 -8.39
C SER A 40 25.15 -5.40 -9.83
N ALA A 41 24.78 -4.53 -10.78
CA ALA A 41 25.22 -4.68 -12.16
C ALA A 41 26.73 -4.44 -12.29
N PRO A 42 27.42 -5.01 -13.31
CA PRO A 42 28.85 -4.79 -13.51
C PRO A 42 29.17 -3.30 -13.61
N GLY A 43 30.16 -2.85 -12.81
CA GLY A 43 30.57 -1.44 -12.77
C GLY A 43 29.67 -0.51 -11.94
N GLN A 44 28.59 -1.01 -11.34
CA GLN A 44 27.65 -0.23 -10.53
C GLN A 44 27.83 -0.57 -9.04
N ALA A 45 28.59 0.25 -8.30
CA ALA A 45 28.70 0.09 -6.85
C ALA A 45 27.45 0.68 -6.16
N VAL A 46 26.91 -0.04 -5.16
CA VAL A 46 25.79 0.41 -4.34
C VAL A 46 26.28 0.72 -2.94
N THR A 47 25.89 1.88 -2.39
CA THR A 47 26.13 2.19 -0.98
C THR A 47 25.20 1.38 -0.09
N PHE A 48 25.62 1.09 1.14
CA PHE A 48 24.77 0.36 2.10
C PHE A 48 23.42 1.08 2.36
N PRO A 49 23.35 2.43 2.54
CA PRO A 49 22.07 3.14 2.66
C PRO A 49 21.15 2.96 1.44
N ASP A 50 21.68 2.94 0.20
CA ASP A 50 20.88 2.73 -1.01
C ASP A 50 20.35 1.30 -1.13
N ALA A 51 21.15 0.33 -0.73
CA ALA A 51 20.71 -1.08 -0.67
C ALA A 51 19.60 -1.28 0.37
N VAL A 52 19.72 -0.68 1.56
CA VAL A 52 18.68 -0.72 2.59
C VAL A 52 17.45 0.07 2.15
N PHE A 53 17.61 1.21 1.47
CA PHE A 53 16.51 1.98 0.91
C PHE A 53 15.72 1.16 -0.11
N THR A 54 16.42 0.49 -1.03
CA THR A 54 15.80 -0.40 -2.03
C THR A 54 15.10 -1.58 -1.38
N ALA A 55 15.66 -2.17 -0.33
CA ALA A 55 15.00 -3.22 0.43
C ALA A 55 13.76 -2.69 1.17
N ALA A 56 13.85 -1.50 1.78
CA ALA A 56 12.74 -0.88 2.49
C ALA A 56 11.59 -0.54 1.54
N THR A 57 11.86 0.11 0.41
CA THR A 57 10.83 0.44 -0.58
C THR A 57 10.18 -0.83 -1.17
N SER A 58 10.95 -1.91 -1.38
CA SER A 58 10.44 -3.19 -1.88
C SER A 58 9.55 -3.90 -0.85
N VAL A 59 9.99 -4.00 0.40
CA VAL A 59 9.26 -4.67 1.49
C VAL A 59 8.05 -3.85 1.97
N CYS A 60 8.19 -2.52 2.05
CA CYS A 60 7.08 -1.63 2.37
C CYS A 60 6.14 -1.43 1.18
N VAL A 61 6.55 -1.91 -0.01
CA VAL A 61 5.77 -1.81 -1.26
C VAL A 61 5.45 -0.34 -1.54
N THR A 62 6.49 0.50 -1.57
CA THR A 62 6.33 1.94 -1.70
C THR A 62 6.58 2.39 -3.14
N GLY A 63 7.77 2.12 -3.71
CA GLY A 63 8.12 2.51 -5.07
C GLY A 63 9.12 3.66 -5.19
N LEU A 64 9.44 4.36 -4.09
CA LEU A 64 10.49 5.39 -4.10
C LEU A 64 11.86 4.75 -4.40
N SER A 65 12.69 5.39 -5.18
CA SER A 65 13.99 4.86 -5.58
C SER A 65 15.07 5.92 -5.59
N THR A 66 16.18 5.64 -4.91
CA THR A 66 17.40 6.48 -4.93
C THR A 66 18.33 6.14 -6.08
N VAL A 67 18.07 5.04 -6.78
CA VAL A 67 18.88 4.53 -7.89
C VAL A 67 17.99 4.05 -9.03
N VAL A 68 18.47 4.08 -10.25
CA VAL A 68 17.71 3.60 -11.43
C VAL A 68 17.63 2.08 -11.40
N MET A 69 16.45 1.52 -11.09
CA MET A 69 16.24 0.09 -10.87
C MET A 69 16.66 -0.78 -12.05
N ALA A 70 16.44 -0.30 -13.27
CA ALA A 70 16.74 -1.03 -14.50
C ALA A 70 18.24 -1.26 -14.69
N VAL A 71 19.08 -0.28 -14.31
CA VAL A 71 20.52 -0.21 -14.59
C VAL A 71 21.36 -0.69 -13.41
N GLN A 72 20.97 -0.33 -12.18
CA GLN A 72 21.74 -0.57 -10.96
C GLN A 72 21.85 -2.04 -10.58
N TRP A 73 20.81 -2.84 -10.83
CA TRP A 73 20.70 -4.19 -10.30
C TRP A 73 21.00 -5.27 -11.35
N SER A 74 21.79 -6.26 -10.97
CA SER A 74 22.00 -7.48 -11.74
C SER A 74 20.68 -8.27 -11.86
N PRO A 75 20.59 -9.29 -12.74
CA PRO A 75 19.43 -10.18 -12.78
C PRO A 75 19.13 -10.84 -11.43
N ILE A 76 20.16 -11.16 -10.64
CA ILE A 76 20.03 -11.71 -9.28
C ILE A 76 19.45 -10.65 -8.34
N GLY A 77 19.99 -9.41 -8.38
CA GLY A 77 19.45 -8.30 -7.59
C GLY A 77 17.99 -8.01 -7.90
N LYS A 78 17.60 -8.01 -9.19
CA LYS A 78 16.18 -7.86 -9.63
C LYS A 78 15.30 -8.99 -9.11
N ALA A 79 15.78 -10.24 -9.09
CA ALA A 79 15.04 -11.36 -8.51
C ALA A 79 14.89 -11.23 -6.99
N VAL A 80 15.92 -10.77 -6.27
CA VAL A 80 15.82 -10.47 -4.83
C VAL A 80 14.79 -9.37 -4.56
N ILE A 81 14.81 -8.27 -5.32
CA ILE A 81 13.83 -7.17 -5.22
C ILE A 81 12.42 -7.72 -5.44
N LEU A 82 12.20 -8.54 -6.48
CA LEU A 82 10.90 -9.15 -6.75
C LEU A 82 10.41 -10.02 -5.58
N CYS A 83 11.30 -10.80 -4.97
CA CYS A 83 10.98 -11.58 -3.78
C CYS A 83 10.61 -10.69 -2.58
N LEU A 84 11.33 -9.57 -2.38
CA LEU A 84 11.04 -8.62 -1.30
C LEU A 84 9.68 -7.93 -1.52
N ILE A 85 9.34 -7.55 -2.76
CA ILE A 85 8.03 -7.03 -3.13
C ILE A 85 6.93 -8.04 -2.79
N GLN A 86 7.13 -9.31 -3.15
CA GLN A 86 6.16 -10.37 -2.89
C GLN A 86 5.96 -10.61 -1.39
N ILE A 87 7.04 -10.57 -0.60
CA ILE A 87 6.98 -10.66 0.87
C ILE A 87 6.19 -9.49 1.46
N GLY A 88 6.43 -8.29 0.96
CA GLY A 88 5.76 -7.07 1.38
C GLY A 88 4.28 -7.03 1.00
N GLY A 89 3.95 -7.38 -0.25
CA GLY A 89 2.60 -7.30 -0.82
C GLY A 89 1.63 -8.32 -0.23
N ILE A 90 2.03 -9.59 -0.18
CA ILE A 90 1.20 -10.67 0.43
C ILE A 90 1.15 -10.50 1.96
N GLY A 91 2.18 -9.90 2.53
CA GLY A 91 2.37 -9.76 3.97
C GLY A 91 3.20 -10.90 4.58
N LEU A 92 4.14 -10.50 5.43
CA LEU A 92 5.12 -11.38 6.05
C LEU A 92 4.49 -12.62 6.72
N ILE A 93 3.37 -12.42 7.42
CA ILE A 93 2.71 -13.49 8.17
C ILE A 93 2.08 -14.52 7.23
N ALA A 94 1.45 -14.05 6.13
CA ALA A 94 0.83 -14.96 5.16
C ALA A 94 1.88 -15.83 4.49
N LEU A 95 3.01 -15.24 4.07
CA LEU A 95 4.11 -15.98 3.45
C LEU A 95 4.79 -16.95 4.41
N ALA A 96 5.07 -16.54 5.65
CA ALA A 96 5.64 -17.43 6.66
C ALA A 96 4.73 -18.65 6.88
N ASN A 97 3.42 -18.43 6.99
CA ASN A 97 2.47 -19.54 7.15
C ASN A 97 2.36 -20.41 5.89
N MET A 98 2.46 -19.84 4.71
CA MET A 98 2.49 -20.58 3.45
C MET A 98 3.70 -21.53 3.39
N ILE A 99 4.89 -21.06 3.79
CA ILE A 99 6.10 -21.89 3.89
C ILE A 99 5.86 -23.07 4.86
N PHE A 100 5.28 -22.81 6.05
CA PHE A 100 4.95 -23.89 6.99
C PHE A 100 3.95 -24.89 6.42
N ILE A 101 2.93 -24.43 5.68
CA ILE A 101 1.95 -25.30 5.00
C ILE A 101 2.65 -26.15 3.93
N SER A 102 3.54 -25.55 3.12
CA SER A 102 4.27 -26.24 2.05
C SER A 102 5.21 -27.31 2.60
N LEU A 103 5.81 -27.03 3.75
CA LEU A 103 6.67 -28.00 4.47
C LEU A 103 5.87 -29.05 5.27
N ARG A 104 4.54 -29.11 5.09
CA ARG A 104 3.63 -30.02 5.81
C ARG A 104 3.73 -29.92 7.35
N ARG A 105 4.25 -28.80 7.89
CA ARG A 105 4.32 -28.59 9.34
C ARG A 105 2.97 -28.10 9.87
N LYS A 106 2.59 -28.61 11.05
CA LYS A 106 1.37 -28.17 11.75
C LYS A 106 1.55 -26.70 12.19
N ILE A 107 0.59 -25.85 11.81
CA ILE A 107 0.56 -24.45 12.26
C ILE A 107 0.09 -24.44 13.71
N SER A 108 0.91 -23.86 14.60
CA SER A 108 0.60 -23.75 16.03
C SER A 108 -0.63 -22.87 16.28
N LEU A 109 -1.29 -23.05 17.42
CA LEU A 109 -2.42 -22.21 17.83
C LEU A 109 -2.03 -20.72 17.91
N LYS A 110 -0.79 -20.42 18.33
CA LYS A 110 -0.24 -19.04 18.36
C LYS A 110 -0.23 -18.45 16.95
N ASN A 111 0.27 -19.18 15.95
CA ASN A 111 0.31 -18.70 14.56
C ASN A 111 -1.10 -18.54 13.96
N ARG A 112 -2.04 -19.43 14.28
CA ARG A 112 -3.46 -19.28 13.87
C ARG A 112 -4.10 -18.03 14.47
N ARG A 113 -3.78 -17.70 15.73
CA ARG A 113 -4.21 -16.46 16.37
C ARG A 113 -3.63 -15.23 15.68
N ILE A 114 -2.34 -15.26 15.35
CA ILE A 114 -1.68 -14.19 14.59
C ILE A 114 -2.35 -13.98 13.22
N ILE A 115 -2.67 -15.06 12.49
CA ILE A 115 -3.42 -14.97 11.23
C ILE A 115 -4.80 -14.36 11.47
N LYS A 116 -5.55 -14.86 12.47
CA LYS A 116 -6.86 -14.34 12.81
C LYS A 116 -6.83 -12.83 13.06
N GLU A 117 -5.89 -12.36 13.87
CA GLU A 117 -5.71 -10.93 14.17
C GLU A 117 -5.27 -10.12 12.95
N SER A 118 -4.32 -10.65 12.14
CA SER A 118 -3.82 -9.96 10.94
C SER A 118 -4.86 -9.86 9.82
N TYR A 119 -5.72 -10.85 9.70
CA TYR A 119 -6.77 -10.91 8.68
C TYR A 119 -8.16 -10.57 9.22
N ASN A 120 -8.25 -10.12 10.48
CA ASN A 120 -9.50 -9.74 11.16
C ASN A 120 -10.61 -10.78 10.93
N LEU A 121 -10.26 -12.07 11.13
CA LEU A 121 -11.18 -13.19 10.94
C LEU A 121 -12.03 -13.42 12.18
N ASP A 122 -13.27 -13.80 12.01
CA ASP A 122 -14.18 -14.09 13.14
C ASP A 122 -13.74 -15.37 13.88
N GLU A 123 -13.27 -16.40 13.15
CA GLU A 123 -12.90 -17.71 13.70
C GLU A 123 -11.46 -18.13 13.36
N MET A 124 -10.85 -18.94 14.25
CA MET A 124 -9.51 -19.51 14.04
C MET A 124 -9.50 -20.74 13.11
N GLY A 125 -10.64 -21.41 12.98
CA GLY A 125 -10.73 -22.71 12.28
C GLY A 125 -10.43 -22.61 10.77
N GLY A 126 -10.77 -21.52 10.12
CA GLY A 126 -10.58 -21.29 8.69
C GLY A 126 -9.30 -20.58 8.29
N ALA A 127 -8.47 -20.12 9.24
CA ALA A 127 -7.34 -19.21 8.98
C ALA A 127 -6.34 -19.74 7.94
N VAL A 128 -6.03 -21.03 7.96
CA VAL A 128 -5.11 -21.67 6.99
C VAL A 128 -5.69 -21.72 5.59
N ALA A 129 -6.98 -22.02 5.47
CA ALA A 129 -7.67 -22.06 4.17
C ALA A 129 -7.73 -20.66 3.55
N VAL A 130 -7.95 -19.64 4.38
CA VAL A 130 -7.94 -18.23 3.96
C VAL A 130 -6.58 -17.85 3.38
N VAL A 131 -5.47 -18.10 4.10
CA VAL A 131 -4.11 -17.79 3.62
C VAL A 131 -3.83 -18.50 2.28
N ARG A 132 -4.17 -19.79 2.16
CA ARG A 132 -3.98 -20.53 0.91
C ARG A 132 -4.81 -19.95 -0.24
N SER A 133 -6.03 -19.52 0.04
CA SER A 133 -6.90 -18.89 -0.96
C SER A 133 -6.35 -17.53 -1.41
N VAL A 134 -5.89 -16.69 -0.46
CA VAL A 134 -5.25 -15.40 -0.77
C VAL A 134 -4.08 -15.61 -1.72
N VAL A 135 -3.14 -16.47 -1.35
CA VAL A 135 -1.93 -16.70 -2.16
C VAL A 135 -2.26 -17.23 -3.56
N LYS A 136 -3.23 -18.16 -3.68
CA LYS A 136 -3.68 -18.65 -5.00
C LYS A 136 -4.27 -17.52 -5.84
N CYS A 137 -5.11 -16.66 -5.26
CA CYS A 137 -5.71 -15.53 -5.97
C CYS A 137 -4.67 -14.50 -6.40
N VAL A 138 -3.65 -14.23 -5.55
CA VAL A 138 -2.53 -13.35 -5.87
C VAL A 138 -1.80 -13.84 -7.11
N PHE A 139 -1.27 -15.09 -7.08
CA PHE A 139 -0.52 -15.65 -8.21
C PHE A 139 -1.37 -15.78 -9.48
N LEU A 140 -2.68 -16.02 -9.35
CA LEU A 140 -3.58 -16.03 -10.50
C LEU A 140 -3.71 -14.64 -11.14
N ALA A 141 -3.92 -13.60 -10.32
CA ALA A 141 -4.04 -12.23 -10.82
C ALA A 141 -2.73 -11.73 -11.44
N GLU A 142 -1.61 -12.01 -10.77
CA GLU A 142 -0.26 -11.71 -11.29
C GLU A 142 0.02 -12.45 -12.61
N GLY A 143 -0.36 -13.73 -12.70
CA GLY A 143 -0.23 -14.53 -13.92
C GLY A 143 -1.05 -13.97 -15.08
N ILE A 144 -2.31 -13.56 -14.84
CA ILE A 144 -3.15 -12.91 -15.84
C ILE A 144 -2.51 -11.59 -16.29
N GLY A 145 -2.05 -10.76 -15.33
CA GLY A 145 -1.36 -9.51 -15.63
C GLY A 145 -0.09 -9.73 -16.45
N ALA A 146 0.73 -10.71 -16.09
CA ALA A 146 1.96 -11.05 -16.81
C ALA A 146 1.67 -11.48 -18.26
N VAL A 147 0.63 -12.27 -18.50
CA VAL A 147 0.21 -12.66 -19.86
C VAL A 147 -0.23 -11.43 -20.65
N LEU A 148 -1.05 -10.54 -20.08
CA LEU A 148 -1.50 -9.32 -20.76
C LEU A 148 -0.32 -8.39 -21.10
N TYR A 149 0.63 -8.19 -20.20
CA TYR A 149 1.84 -7.42 -20.47
C TYR A 149 2.75 -8.10 -21.49
N ALA A 150 2.84 -9.43 -21.50
CA ALA A 150 3.66 -10.14 -22.46
C ALA A 150 3.24 -9.88 -23.93
N PHE A 151 1.95 -9.64 -24.20
CA PHE A 151 1.49 -9.24 -25.53
C PHE A 151 2.08 -7.91 -26.01
N CYS A 152 2.44 -7.00 -25.09
CA CYS A 152 3.12 -5.75 -25.45
C CYS A 152 4.64 -5.89 -25.44
N PHE A 153 5.20 -6.48 -24.38
CA PHE A 153 6.65 -6.42 -24.15
C PHE A 153 7.45 -7.50 -24.89
N VAL A 154 6.84 -8.65 -25.21
CA VAL A 154 7.55 -9.70 -25.98
C VAL A 154 7.85 -9.24 -27.42
N PRO A 155 6.92 -8.62 -28.15
CA PRO A 155 7.23 -8.05 -29.46
C PRO A 155 8.28 -6.94 -29.41
N GLU A 156 8.30 -6.13 -28.35
CA GLU A 156 9.20 -4.96 -28.23
C GLU A 156 10.62 -5.33 -27.77
N PHE A 157 10.76 -6.18 -26.75
CA PHE A 157 12.04 -6.51 -26.10
C PHE A 157 12.55 -7.92 -26.42
N GLY A 158 11.81 -8.70 -27.19
CA GLY A 158 12.08 -10.12 -27.44
C GLY A 158 11.65 -11.02 -26.27
N ILE A 159 11.58 -12.34 -26.51
CA ILE A 159 10.96 -13.30 -25.59
C ILE A 159 11.55 -13.23 -24.19
N LYS A 160 12.88 -13.30 -24.04
CA LYS A 160 13.52 -13.37 -22.72
C LYS A 160 13.32 -12.10 -21.89
N LYS A 161 13.68 -10.95 -22.45
CA LYS A 161 13.55 -9.65 -21.76
C LYS A 161 12.08 -9.27 -21.58
N GLY A 162 11.25 -9.45 -22.60
CA GLY A 162 9.83 -9.12 -22.56
C GLY A 162 9.08 -9.91 -21.48
N LEU A 163 9.36 -11.20 -21.30
CA LEU A 163 8.76 -11.99 -20.21
C LEU A 163 9.23 -11.52 -18.82
N VAL A 164 10.52 -11.16 -18.66
CA VAL A 164 11.02 -10.62 -17.38
C VAL A 164 10.32 -9.32 -17.04
N HIS A 165 10.21 -8.37 -17.99
CA HIS A 165 9.47 -7.13 -17.80
C HIS A 165 7.99 -7.38 -17.47
N ALA A 166 7.33 -8.30 -18.18
CA ALA A 166 5.93 -8.62 -17.97
C ALA A 166 5.66 -9.20 -16.58
N ILE A 167 6.47 -10.17 -16.14
CA ILE A 167 6.33 -10.78 -14.82
C ILE A 167 6.64 -9.77 -13.72
N PHE A 168 7.75 -9.02 -13.87
CA PHE A 168 8.16 -8.05 -12.87
C PHE A 168 7.11 -6.97 -12.67
N LEU A 169 6.60 -6.39 -13.78
CA LEU A 169 5.57 -5.36 -13.72
C LEU A 169 4.24 -5.89 -13.18
N ALA A 170 3.84 -7.13 -13.53
CA ALA A 170 2.62 -7.74 -13.02
C ALA A 170 2.64 -7.91 -11.50
N VAL A 171 3.74 -8.44 -10.96
CA VAL A 171 3.94 -8.59 -9.50
C VAL A 171 4.00 -7.22 -8.83
N SER A 172 4.78 -6.29 -9.38
CA SER A 172 4.91 -4.94 -8.83
C SER A 172 3.58 -4.18 -8.84
N ALA A 173 2.80 -4.26 -9.92
CA ALA A 173 1.50 -3.60 -10.01
C ALA A 173 0.46 -4.23 -9.09
N PHE A 174 0.41 -5.56 -9.00
CA PHE A 174 -0.51 -6.23 -8.10
C PHE A 174 -0.18 -6.00 -6.62
N CYS A 175 1.11 -6.03 -6.28
CA CYS A 175 1.56 -5.72 -4.92
C CYS A 175 1.48 -4.22 -4.59
N ASN A 176 1.21 -3.35 -5.56
CA ASN A 176 1.28 -1.88 -5.44
C ASN A 176 2.69 -1.40 -5.04
N ALA A 177 3.72 -1.94 -5.68
CA ALA A 177 5.10 -1.64 -5.33
C ALA A 177 5.70 -0.45 -6.08
N GLY A 178 5.14 -0.06 -7.24
CA GLY A 178 5.60 1.08 -8.02
C GLY A 178 7.02 0.95 -8.58
N ILE A 179 7.58 -0.25 -8.58
CA ILE A 179 8.93 -0.53 -9.06
C ILE A 179 8.82 -1.16 -10.45
N ASP A 180 9.51 -0.60 -11.43
CA ASP A 180 9.58 -1.14 -12.79
C ASP A 180 11.03 -1.25 -13.29
N LEU A 181 11.18 -1.77 -14.50
CA LEU A 181 12.48 -1.98 -15.14
C LEU A 181 12.66 -1.15 -16.43
N PHE A 182 11.83 -0.10 -16.64
CA PHE A 182 11.85 0.72 -17.86
C PHE A 182 12.81 1.91 -17.80
N GLY A 183 13.45 2.15 -16.65
CA GLY A 183 14.43 3.22 -16.47
C GLY A 183 13.95 4.36 -15.59
N GLU A 184 14.29 5.61 -15.97
CA GLU A 184 13.99 6.80 -15.15
C GLU A 184 12.56 7.30 -15.33
N THR A 185 11.90 6.93 -16.43
CA THR A 185 10.62 7.52 -16.84
C THR A 185 9.41 6.66 -16.50
N SER A 186 9.59 5.57 -15.76
CA SER A 186 8.53 4.61 -15.41
C SER A 186 7.67 4.24 -16.63
N LEU A 187 6.34 4.32 -16.55
CA LEU A 187 5.42 3.97 -17.62
C LEU A 187 5.06 5.14 -18.56
N SER A 188 5.79 6.28 -18.53
CA SER A 188 5.47 7.43 -19.37
C SER A 188 5.62 7.14 -20.87
N VAL A 189 6.54 6.24 -21.24
CA VAL A 189 6.67 5.74 -22.63
C VAL A 189 5.40 5.05 -23.13
N TYR A 190 4.63 4.45 -22.21
CA TYR A 190 3.39 3.72 -22.52
C TYR A 190 2.12 4.53 -22.23
N VAL A 191 2.20 5.87 -22.08
CA VAL A 191 1.04 6.72 -21.79
C VAL A 191 -0.11 6.54 -22.78
N SER A 192 0.20 6.28 -24.06
CA SER A 192 -0.78 6.06 -25.12
C SER A 192 -1.15 4.59 -25.35
N ASN A 193 -0.54 3.65 -24.64
CA ASN A 193 -0.81 2.22 -24.81
C ASN A 193 -1.96 1.76 -23.90
N PRO A 194 -3.16 1.47 -24.46
CA PRO A 194 -4.32 1.14 -23.64
C PRO A 194 -4.16 -0.20 -22.90
N LEU A 195 -3.48 -1.19 -23.48
CA LEU A 195 -3.34 -2.50 -22.87
C LEU A 195 -2.47 -2.44 -21.61
N VAL A 196 -1.34 -1.73 -21.65
CA VAL A 196 -0.47 -1.52 -20.48
C VAL A 196 -1.21 -0.74 -19.40
N ASN A 197 -1.86 0.37 -19.78
CA ASN A 197 -2.55 1.23 -18.80
C ASN A 197 -3.74 0.52 -18.13
N ILE A 198 -4.62 -0.12 -18.92
CA ILE A 198 -5.81 -0.80 -18.39
C ILE A 198 -5.40 -1.99 -17.52
N THR A 199 -4.36 -2.75 -17.91
CA THR A 199 -3.84 -3.86 -17.10
C THR A 199 -3.29 -3.35 -15.78
N THR A 200 -2.49 -2.29 -15.78
CA THR A 200 -1.92 -1.69 -14.57
C THR A 200 -3.03 -1.16 -13.65
N ILE A 201 -3.95 -0.34 -14.18
CA ILE A 201 -5.12 0.17 -13.45
C ILE A 201 -5.94 -0.97 -12.85
N GLY A 202 -6.20 -2.01 -13.63
CA GLY A 202 -6.96 -3.18 -13.19
C GLY A 202 -6.30 -3.91 -12.04
N LEU A 203 -5.00 -4.20 -12.13
CA LEU A 203 -4.23 -4.87 -11.07
C LEU A 203 -4.21 -4.05 -9.78
N ILE A 204 -3.98 -2.73 -9.86
CA ILE A 204 -3.95 -1.82 -8.72
C ILE A 204 -5.32 -1.75 -8.03
N ILE A 205 -6.40 -1.57 -8.80
CA ILE A 205 -7.75 -1.50 -8.22
C ILE A 205 -8.10 -2.83 -7.56
N VAL A 206 -7.90 -3.94 -8.25
CA VAL A 206 -8.23 -5.27 -7.75
C VAL A 206 -7.47 -5.56 -6.46
N SER A 207 -6.17 -5.35 -6.40
CA SER A 207 -5.36 -5.58 -5.20
C SER A 207 -5.71 -4.62 -4.06
N GLY A 208 -6.06 -3.36 -4.39
CA GLY A 208 -6.45 -2.33 -3.44
C GLY A 208 -7.83 -2.48 -2.81
N LEU A 209 -8.73 -3.29 -3.38
CA LEU A 209 -10.06 -3.55 -2.81
C LEU A 209 -10.03 -4.38 -1.51
N GLY A 210 -9.02 -5.23 -1.36
CA GLY A 210 -8.88 -6.13 -0.23
C GLY A 210 -9.57 -7.50 -0.41
N PHE A 211 -8.95 -8.55 0.15
CA PHE A 211 -9.35 -9.93 -0.07
C PHE A 211 -10.76 -10.27 0.46
N ILE A 212 -11.22 -9.61 1.54
CA ILE A 212 -12.57 -9.80 2.08
C ILE A 212 -13.63 -9.38 1.05
N VAL A 213 -13.40 -8.28 0.34
CA VAL A 213 -14.30 -7.78 -0.69
C VAL A 213 -14.34 -8.73 -1.89
N TRP A 214 -13.18 -9.31 -2.28
CA TRP A 214 -13.13 -10.30 -3.34
C TRP A 214 -13.97 -11.53 -3.03
N TRP A 215 -13.88 -12.08 -1.81
CA TRP A 215 -14.67 -13.25 -1.43
C TRP A 215 -16.16 -12.94 -1.38
N ASP A 216 -16.55 -11.77 -0.89
CA ASP A 216 -17.94 -11.35 -0.87
C ASP A 216 -18.48 -11.19 -2.30
N LEU A 217 -17.74 -10.54 -3.19
CA LEU A 217 -18.10 -10.40 -4.60
C LEU A 217 -18.16 -11.76 -5.30
N TRP A 218 -17.19 -12.64 -5.06
CA TRP A 218 -17.15 -13.97 -5.67
C TRP A 218 -18.30 -14.87 -5.24
N ASP A 219 -18.66 -14.83 -3.94
CA ASP A 219 -19.85 -15.55 -3.43
C ASP A 219 -21.12 -15.06 -4.13
N LYS A 220 -21.30 -13.73 -4.25
CA LYS A 220 -22.49 -13.19 -4.91
C LYS A 220 -22.48 -13.45 -6.41
N PHE A 221 -21.33 -13.38 -7.07
CA PHE A 221 -21.19 -13.71 -8.48
C PHE A 221 -21.57 -15.18 -8.76
N ARG A 222 -21.12 -16.11 -7.92
CA ARG A 222 -21.53 -17.52 -8.01
C ARG A 222 -23.05 -17.70 -7.87
N LYS A 223 -23.70 -16.97 -6.94
CA LYS A 223 -25.15 -16.99 -6.78
C LYS A 223 -25.89 -16.43 -8.00
N VAL A 224 -25.33 -15.41 -8.63
CA VAL A 224 -25.88 -14.87 -9.89
C VAL A 224 -25.77 -15.91 -11.01
N LEU A 225 -24.60 -16.58 -11.17
CA LEU A 225 -24.43 -17.65 -12.15
C LEU A 225 -25.36 -18.83 -11.94
N ARG A 226 -25.66 -19.16 -10.67
CA ARG A 226 -26.63 -20.22 -10.30
C ARG A 226 -28.09 -19.76 -10.38
N LYS A 227 -28.34 -18.52 -10.83
CA LYS A 227 -29.67 -17.90 -10.90
C LYS A 227 -30.39 -17.78 -9.52
N GLU A 228 -29.65 -17.91 -8.42
CA GLU A 228 -30.16 -17.75 -7.05
C GLU A 228 -30.31 -16.25 -6.67
N LEU A 229 -29.62 -15.37 -7.37
CA LEU A 229 -29.59 -13.93 -7.11
C LEU A 229 -29.67 -13.14 -8.42
N SER A 230 -30.55 -12.12 -8.46
CA SER A 230 -30.59 -11.18 -9.59
C SER A 230 -29.41 -10.22 -9.55
N PRO A 231 -28.76 -9.92 -10.71
CA PRO A 231 -27.65 -8.96 -10.79
C PRO A 231 -27.95 -7.59 -10.14
N SER A 232 -29.14 -7.07 -10.31
CA SER A 232 -29.58 -5.79 -9.73
C SER A 232 -29.63 -5.77 -8.20
N ARG A 233 -29.73 -6.93 -7.56
CA ARG A 233 -29.76 -7.07 -6.10
C ARG A 233 -28.39 -7.32 -5.47
N VAL A 234 -27.34 -7.54 -6.27
CA VAL A 234 -25.97 -7.86 -5.77
C VAL A 234 -25.50 -6.82 -4.77
N PHE A 235 -25.52 -5.53 -5.13
CA PHE A 235 -25.06 -4.47 -4.24
C PHE A 235 -25.84 -4.41 -2.93
N ARG A 236 -27.17 -4.67 -2.96
CA ARG A 236 -28.02 -4.65 -1.77
C ARG A 236 -27.64 -5.73 -0.75
N VAL A 237 -27.23 -6.92 -1.20
CA VAL A 237 -26.90 -8.07 -0.35
C VAL A 237 -25.44 -8.17 0.05
N LEU A 238 -24.55 -7.28 -0.46
CA LEU A 238 -23.15 -7.21 -0.03
C LEU A 238 -23.04 -6.86 1.46
N ARG A 239 -21.93 -7.28 2.06
CA ARG A 239 -21.56 -6.88 3.43
C ARG A 239 -21.33 -5.37 3.49
N LEU A 240 -21.55 -4.76 4.66
CA LEU A 240 -21.37 -3.31 4.87
C LEU A 240 -19.97 -2.85 4.45
N GLN A 241 -18.93 -3.58 4.85
CA GLN A 241 -17.55 -3.28 4.48
C GLN A 241 -17.36 -3.26 2.96
N SER A 242 -17.90 -4.25 2.23
CA SER A 242 -17.79 -4.32 0.77
C SER A 242 -18.49 -3.13 0.09
N LYS A 243 -19.67 -2.73 0.59
CA LYS A 243 -20.38 -1.54 0.10
C LYS A 243 -19.56 -0.28 0.28
N LEU A 244 -19.04 -0.05 1.50
CA LEU A 244 -18.24 1.15 1.80
C LEU A 244 -16.97 1.20 0.94
N VAL A 245 -16.26 0.06 0.82
CA VAL A 245 -15.04 -0.03 0.02
C VAL A 245 -15.31 0.26 -1.46
N LEU A 246 -16.34 -0.35 -2.05
CA LEU A 246 -16.67 -0.14 -3.46
C LEU A 246 -17.11 1.30 -3.72
N THR A 247 -17.95 1.86 -2.86
CA THR A 247 -18.42 3.26 -2.98
C THR A 247 -17.26 4.24 -2.87
N MET A 248 -16.41 4.11 -1.83
CA MET A 248 -15.27 5.00 -1.64
C MET A 248 -14.23 4.84 -2.76
N THR A 249 -13.98 3.61 -3.21
CA THR A 249 -13.08 3.38 -4.35
C THR A 249 -13.60 4.05 -5.61
N GLY A 250 -14.89 3.90 -5.91
CA GLY A 250 -15.53 4.57 -7.06
C GLY A 250 -15.43 6.08 -6.94
N ILE A 251 -15.83 6.66 -5.80
CA ILE A 251 -15.76 8.12 -5.58
C ILE A 251 -14.33 8.62 -5.81
N LEU A 252 -13.33 8.02 -5.17
CA LEU A 252 -11.94 8.47 -5.27
C LEU A 252 -11.38 8.33 -6.68
N VAL A 253 -11.64 7.23 -7.37
CA VAL A 253 -11.12 7.00 -8.73
C VAL A 253 -11.75 7.99 -9.71
N PHE A 254 -13.07 8.11 -9.71
CA PHE A 254 -13.75 8.96 -10.70
C PHE A 254 -13.57 10.45 -10.40
N SER A 255 -13.66 10.88 -9.14
CA SER A 255 -13.42 12.28 -8.78
C SER A 255 -11.96 12.69 -8.99
N GLY A 256 -11.01 11.82 -8.65
CA GLY A 256 -9.59 12.06 -8.91
C GLY A 256 -9.30 12.17 -10.41
N ALA A 257 -9.80 11.23 -11.22
CA ALA A 257 -9.63 11.29 -12.68
C ALA A 257 -10.25 12.57 -13.28
N PHE A 258 -11.43 12.96 -12.82
CA PHE A 258 -12.11 14.17 -13.26
C PHE A 258 -11.32 15.44 -12.92
N LEU A 259 -10.83 15.56 -11.68
CA LEU A 259 -10.06 16.72 -11.25
C LEU A 259 -8.70 16.80 -11.97
N VAL A 260 -7.97 15.68 -12.10
CA VAL A 260 -6.72 15.64 -12.88
C VAL A 260 -6.97 16.02 -14.34
N PHE A 261 -8.06 15.53 -14.94
CA PHE A 261 -8.41 15.89 -16.32
C PHE A 261 -8.64 17.41 -16.47
N ILE A 262 -9.35 18.04 -15.53
CA ILE A 262 -9.61 19.49 -15.57
C ILE A 262 -8.30 20.28 -15.48
N PHE A 263 -7.44 19.94 -14.53
CA PHE A 263 -6.25 20.75 -14.24
C PHE A 263 -5.08 20.45 -15.18
N GLU A 264 -4.97 19.23 -15.73
CA GLU A 264 -3.85 18.84 -16.57
C GLU A 264 -4.17 18.91 -18.08
N SER A 265 -5.42 18.89 -18.51
CA SER A 265 -5.75 18.90 -19.95
C SER A 265 -5.27 20.13 -20.71
N GLY A 266 -5.08 21.25 -20.00
CA GLY A 266 -4.53 22.51 -20.51
C GLY A 266 -3.04 22.73 -20.21
N ASN A 267 -2.41 21.89 -19.38
CA ASN A 267 -1.03 22.03 -18.96
C ASN A 267 -0.06 21.69 -20.12
N PRO A 268 0.76 22.65 -20.58
CA PRO A 268 1.70 22.44 -21.70
C PRO A 268 2.75 21.36 -21.41
N SER A 269 3.11 21.18 -20.14
CA SER A 269 4.17 20.28 -19.71
C SER A 269 3.69 18.83 -19.55
N THR A 270 2.37 18.57 -19.58
CA THR A 270 1.80 17.23 -19.36
C THR A 270 0.86 16.81 -20.50
N LEU A 271 -0.40 17.23 -20.47
CA LEU A 271 -1.44 16.67 -21.36
C LEU A 271 -1.88 17.62 -22.50
N LYS A 272 -1.43 18.86 -22.56
CA LYS A 272 -1.81 19.77 -23.64
C LYS A 272 -1.33 19.21 -24.98
N GLY A 273 -2.24 19.16 -25.96
CA GLY A 273 -1.92 18.61 -27.29
C GLY A 273 -2.08 17.10 -27.44
N ALA A 274 -2.21 16.36 -26.34
CA ALA A 274 -2.49 14.93 -26.42
C ALA A 274 -3.94 14.65 -26.91
N PRO A 275 -4.20 13.53 -27.63
CA PRO A 275 -5.54 13.11 -27.99
C PRO A 275 -6.43 12.92 -26.78
N LEU A 276 -7.75 13.13 -26.92
CA LEU A 276 -8.72 13.02 -25.82
C LEU A 276 -8.65 11.65 -25.09
N GLY A 277 -8.48 10.56 -25.85
CA GLY A 277 -8.36 9.22 -25.29
C GLY A 277 -7.14 9.09 -24.37
N THR A 278 -5.98 9.64 -24.78
CA THR A 278 -4.75 9.66 -23.95
C THR A 278 -4.93 10.53 -22.72
N LYS A 279 -5.57 11.71 -22.85
CA LYS A 279 -5.87 12.58 -21.71
C LYS A 279 -6.73 11.90 -20.67
N LEU A 280 -7.80 11.25 -21.09
CA LEU A 280 -8.70 10.51 -20.20
C LEU A 280 -7.94 9.35 -19.52
N MET A 281 -7.21 8.56 -20.29
CA MET A 281 -6.48 7.40 -19.80
C MET A 281 -5.39 7.80 -18.79
N ALA A 282 -4.59 8.84 -19.08
CA ALA A 282 -3.57 9.36 -18.19
C ALA A 282 -4.17 9.95 -16.90
N SER A 283 -5.32 10.63 -16.99
CA SER A 283 -6.04 11.16 -15.83
C SER A 283 -6.57 10.05 -14.92
N PHE A 284 -7.14 8.99 -15.52
CA PHE A 284 -7.54 7.80 -14.76
C PHE A 284 -6.34 7.10 -14.13
N PHE A 285 -5.24 6.97 -14.89
CA PHE A 285 -4.02 6.37 -14.37
C PHE A 285 -3.47 7.15 -13.18
N GLN A 286 -3.36 8.48 -13.27
CA GLN A 286 -2.90 9.34 -12.18
C GLN A 286 -3.80 9.21 -10.93
N SER A 287 -5.11 9.19 -11.10
CA SER A 287 -6.05 9.00 -10.00
C SER A 287 -5.90 7.63 -9.32
N VAL A 288 -5.63 6.58 -10.09
CA VAL A 288 -5.46 5.23 -9.54
C VAL A 288 -4.10 5.06 -8.90
N THR A 289 -3.04 5.60 -9.49
CA THR A 289 -1.66 5.44 -8.98
C THR A 289 -1.44 6.17 -7.66
N THR A 290 -2.09 7.32 -7.43
CA THR A 290 -2.05 8.01 -6.13
C THR A 290 -2.61 7.16 -4.98
N ARG A 291 -3.38 6.11 -5.27
CA ARG A 291 -3.87 5.15 -4.28
C ARG A 291 -2.86 4.05 -4.00
N THR A 292 -1.62 4.45 -3.74
CA THR A 292 -0.48 3.64 -3.30
C THR A 292 0.07 2.65 -4.35
N ALA A 293 0.17 3.07 -5.62
CA ALA A 293 0.71 2.21 -6.67
C ALA A 293 2.11 2.60 -7.15
N GLY A 294 2.43 3.90 -7.22
CA GLY A 294 3.77 4.42 -7.46
C GLY A 294 4.23 4.52 -8.92
N PHE A 295 3.53 3.92 -9.85
CA PHE A 295 3.82 4.09 -11.27
C PHE A 295 3.31 5.43 -11.78
N TYR A 296 3.97 6.01 -12.77
CA TYR A 296 3.51 7.23 -13.39
C TYR A 296 3.61 7.18 -14.93
N THR A 297 2.62 7.81 -15.55
CA THR A 297 2.58 8.04 -17.01
C THR A 297 2.76 9.52 -17.35
N MET A 298 2.72 10.39 -16.33
CA MET A 298 3.02 11.83 -16.40
C MET A 298 4.09 12.14 -15.37
N ASP A 299 5.08 12.95 -15.75
CA ASP A 299 6.13 13.38 -14.84
C ASP A 299 5.52 14.17 -13.67
N GLN A 300 5.76 13.71 -12.44
CA GLN A 300 5.17 14.29 -11.24
C GLN A 300 5.74 15.69 -10.92
N SER A 301 6.95 16.00 -11.39
CA SER A 301 7.58 17.30 -11.23
C SER A 301 6.91 18.39 -12.08
N LEU A 302 6.26 17.99 -13.17
CA LEU A 302 5.62 18.88 -14.15
C LEU A 302 4.11 19.07 -13.91
N LEU A 303 3.56 18.46 -12.88
CA LEU A 303 2.15 18.60 -12.52
C LEU A 303 1.83 20.03 -12.05
N SER A 304 0.64 20.50 -12.40
CA SER A 304 0.12 21.77 -11.91
C SER A 304 -0.06 21.76 -10.37
N THR A 305 0.08 22.90 -9.74
CA THR A 305 -0.08 23.03 -8.27
C THR A 305 -1.40 22.47 -7.75
N PRO A 306 -2.58 22.70 -8.39
CA PRO A 306 -3.82 22.06 -7.96
C PRO A 306 -3.76 20.54 -8.00
N THR A 307 -3.16 19.95 -9.04
CA THR A 307 -2.99 18.49 -9.15
C THR A 307 -2.07 17.95 -8.07
N VAL A 308 -1.01 18.66 -7.71
CA VAL A 308 -0.11 18.29 -6.60
C VAL A 308 -0.87 18.25 -5.28
N ILE A 309 -1.67 19.29 -4.96
CA ILE A 309 -2.46 19.34 -3.72
C ILE A 309 -3.48 18.19 -3.66
N ILE A 310 -4.19 17.93 -4.76
CA ILE A 310 -5.11 16.82 -4.86
C ILE A 310 -4.39 15.49 -4.70
N SER A 311 -3.23 15.33 -5.34
CA SER A 311 -2.42 14.11 -5.23
C SER A 311 -1.99 13.85 -3.78
N LEU A 312 -1.60 14.87 -3.01
CA LEU A 312 -1.29 14.76 -1.58
C LEU A 312 -2.47 14.19 -0.79
N LEU A 313 -3.67 14.70 -1.02
CA LEU A 313 -4.88 14.22 -0.35
C LEU A 313 -5.22 12.77 -0.75
N TRP A 314 -5.16 12.45 -2.04
CA TRP A 314 -5.44 11.09 -2.55
C TRP A 314 -4.38 10.08 -2.10
N MET A 315 -3.11 10.47 -2.03
CA MET A 315 -2.04 9.64 -1.48
C MET A 315 -2.26 9.33 0.01
N PHE A 316 -2.70 10.33 0.79
CA PHE A 316 -3.05 10.11 2.19
C PHE A 316 -4.19 9.09 2.36
N ILE A 317 -5.19 9.14 1.45
CA ILE A 317 -6.31 8.17 1.41
C ILE A 317 -5.89 6.96 0.57
N GLY A 318 -5.19 6.04 1.16
CA GLY A 318 -4.69 4.84 0.49
C GLY A 318 -5.77 3.84 0.06
N GLY A 319 -5.42 2.55 0.09
CA GLY A 319 -6.35 1.48 -0.28
C GLY A 319 -7.28 1.04 0.83
N SER A 320 -8.00 -0.06 0.57
CA SER A 320 -8.97 -0.63 1.52
C SER A 320 -8.29 -1.62 2.48
N PRO A 321 -8.90 -1.89 3.65
CA PRO A 321 -8.38 -2.86 4.58
C PRO A 321 -8.21 -4.25 3.94
N MET A 322 -7.17 -4.98 4.32
CA MET A 322 -6.85 -6.32 3.82
C MET A 322 -6.46 -6.36 2.33
N GLY A 323 -6.11 -5.22 1.73
CA GLY A 323 -5.45 -5.13 0.43
C GLY A 323 -3.95 -4.97 0.56
N THR A 324 -3.25 -4.94 -0.58
CA THR A 324 -1.80 -4.73 -0.67
C THR A 324 -1.40 -3.27 -0.43
N ALA A 325 -2.32 -2.35 -0.71
CA ALA A 325 -2.16 -0.90 -0.60
C ALA A 325 -1.92 -0.42 0.85
N GLY A 326 -1.09 0.60 1.03
CA GLY A 326 -0.79 1.24 2.31
C GLY A 326 -1.73 2.42 2.65
N GLY A 327 -1.20 3.44 3.31
CA GLY A 327 -1.91 4.67 3.68
C GLY A 327 -3.06 4.49 4.66
N VAL A 328 -3.75 5.60 4.97
CA VAL A 328 -4.98 5.58 5.77
C VAL A 328 -6.08 4.90 4.96
N LYS A 329 -6.72 3.89 5.54
CA LYS A 329 -7.66 3.03 4.81
C LYS A 329 -8.92 3.79 4.39
N THR A 330 -9.45 3.46 3.20
CA THR A 330 -10.68 4.06 2.67
C THR A 330 -11.85 3.97 3.65
N THR A 331 -11.98 2.87 4.39
CA THR A 331 -13.03 2.72 5.41
C THR A 331 -12.82 3.64 6.62
N THR A 332 -11.57 3.96 6.98
CA THR A 332 -11.27 4.92 8.06
C THR A 332 -11.78 6.30 7.68
N ILE A 333 -11.48 6.76 6.48
CA ILE A 333 -11.94 8.06 5.97
C ILE A 333 -13.47 8.06 5.80
N ALA A 334 -14.06 6.97 5.27
CA ALA A 334 -15.50 6.84 5.16
C ALA A 334 -16.20 7.01 6.52
N VAL A 335 -15.71 6.35 7.57
CA VAL A 335 -16.26 6.45 8.93
C VAL A 335 -16.15 7.87 9.47
N LEU A 336 -15.04 8.57 9.24
CA LEU A 336 -14.85 9.95 9.66
C LEU A 336 -15.82 10.91 8.94
N ILE A 337 -15.96 10.80 7.61
CA ILE A 337 -16.88 11.62 6.83
C ILE A 337 -18.33 11.38 7.29
N LEU A 338 -18.74 10.12 7.45
CA LEU A 338 -20.09 9.77 7.93
C LEU A 338 -20.34 10.25 9.36
N SER A 339 -19.29 10.29 10.20
CA SER A 339 -19.40 10.84 11.56
C SER A 339 -19.62 12.35 11.56
N ILE A 340 -18.90 13.07 10.69
CA ILE A 340 -19.12 14.51 10.50
C ILE A 340 -20.54 14.77 10.00
N GLU A 341 -21.00 14.00 9.01
CA GLU A 341 -22.37 14.11 8.49
C GLU A 341 -23.42 13.85 9.58
N ALA A 342 -23.26 12.78 10.37
CA ALA A 342 -24.17 12.45 11.45
C ALA A 342 -24.22 13.58 12.52
N TYR A 343 -23.06 14.14 12.88
CA TYR A 343 -22.96 15.25 13.81
C TYR A 343 -23.69 16.50 13.30
N LEU A 344 -23.46 16.88 12.04
CA LEU A 344 -24.13 18.03 11.41
C LEU A 344 -25.67 17.83 11.30
N GLN A 345 -26.13 16.58 11.20
CA GLN A 345 -27.54 16.23 11.17
C GLN A 345 -28.16 16.07 12.59
N GLY A 346 -27.40 16.27 13.66
CA GLY A 346 -27.84 16.08 15.04
C GLY A 346 -28.16 14.63 15.41
N LYS A 347 -27.67 13.66 14.65
CA LYS A 347 -27.87 12.23 14.91
C LYS A 347 -26.91 11.73 15.99
N LYS A 348 -27.42 10.94 16.93
CA LYS A 348 -26.60 10.29 17.97
C LYS A 348 -25.71 9.19 17.42
N ASP A 349 -26.16 8.50 16.37
CA ASP A 349 -25.50 7.33 15.80
C ASP A 349 -25.07 7.57 14.37
N VAL A 350 -23.92 6.99 13.99
CA VAL A 350 -23.46 6.99 12.61
C VAL A 350 -24.10 5.82 11.88
N GLU A 351 -24.97 6.12 10.93
CA GLU A 351 -25.72 5.13 10.16
C GLU A 351 -25.36 5.19 8.67
N VAL A 352 -25.21 4.02 8.05
CA VAL A 352 -24.97 3.90 6.61
C VAL A 352 -25.58 2.61 6.07
N TYR A 353 -26.24 2.68 4.92
CA TYR A 353 -26.92 1.54 4.28
C TYR A 353 -27.88 0.77 5.24
N GLY A 354 -28.56 1.49 6.14
CA GLY A 354 -29.49 0.92 7.11
C GLY A 354 -28.81 0.12 8.24
N ARG A 355 -27.53 0.40 8.52
CA ARG A 355 -26.76 -0.24 9.62
C ARG A 355 -26.03 0.82 10.43
N ARG A 356 -25.99 0.62 11.75
CA ARG A 356 -25.26 1.46 12.69
C ARG A 356 -23.78 1.05 12.75
N ILE A 357 -22.87 2.03 12.73
CA ILE A 357 -21.43 1.83 12.97
C ILE A 357 -21.19 1.92 14.47
N ARG A 358 -20.42 0.95 15.02
CA ARG A 358 -20.08 0.96 16.46
C ARG A 358 -19.15 2.12 16.78
N GLU A 359 -19.36 2.78 17.91
CA GLU A 359 -18.54 3.91 18.38
C GLU A 359 -17.04 3.56 18.53
N SER A 360 -16.72 2.32 18.87
CA SER A 360 -15.33 1.84 18.94
C SER A 360 -14.58 1.97 17.61
N TYR A 361 -15.26 1.81 16.47
CA TYR A 361 -14.64 2.01 15.15
C TYR A 361 -14.40 3.49 14.86
N LEU A 362 -15.30 4.37 15.33
CA LEU A 362 -15.12 5.81 15.20
C LEU A 362 -13.88 6.28 15.98
N ARG A 363 -13.75 5.88 17.25
CA ARG A 363 -12.56 6.19 18.07
C ARG A 363 -11.29 5.66 17.41
N SER A 364 -11.31 4.43 16.90
CA SER A 364 -10.16 3.86 16.18
C SER A 364 -9.83 4.65 14.90
N ALA A 365 -10.83 5.10 14.14
CA ALA A 365 -10.63 5.89 12.94
C ALA A 365 -9.98 7.25 13.24
N MET A 366 -10.44 7.94 14.29
CA MET A 366 -9.83 9.21 14.76
C MET A 366 -8.38 9.02 15.19
N VAL A 367 -8.09 7.98 15.97
CA VAL A 367 -6.71 7.67 16.41
C VAL A 367 -5.81 7.37 15.22
N VAL A 368 -6.26 6.56 14.25
CA VAL A 368 -5.47 6.22 13.06
C VAL A 368 -5.19 7.47 12.23
N ALA A 369 -6.21 8.26 11.90
CA ALA A 369 -6.04 9.46 11.08
C ALA A 369 -5.16 10.51 11.77
N GLY A 370 -5.44 10.82 13.05
CA GLY A 370 -4.67 11.80 13.82
C GLY A 370 -3.20 11.39 13.99
N THR A 371 -2.94 10.11 14.31
CA THR A 371 -1.56 9.61 14.43
C THR A 371 -0.84 9.63 13.07
N SER A 372 -1.53 9.32 11.96
CA SER A 372 -0.93 9.40 10.62
C SER A 372 -0.53 10.83 10.27
N VAL A 373 -1.42 11.81 10.52
CA VAL A 373 -1.11 13.24 10.30
C VAL A 373 0.09 13.67 11.16
N LEU A 374 0.13 13.29 12.44
CA LEU A 374 1.23 13.62 13.34
C LEU A 374 2.56 13.02 12.86
N ILE A 375 2.56 11.77 12.39
CA ILE A 375 3.76 11.13 11.81
C ILE A 375 4.22 11.91 10.58
N LEU A 376 3.33 12.19 9.63
CA LEU A 376 3.68 12.92 8.41
C LEU A 376 4.24 14.31 8.75
N PHE A 377 3.59 15.04 9.64
CA PHE A 377 4.08 16.36 10.09
C PHE A 377 5.49 16.27 10.70
N THR A 378 5.69 15.34 11.64
CA THR A 378 7.00 15.16 12.29
C THR A 378 8.10 14.80 11.28
N MET A 379 7.82 13.87 10.37
CA MET A 379 8.79 13.44 9.36
C MET A 379 9.08 14.55 8.33
N THR A 380 8.09 15.38 7.98
CA THR A 380 8.27 16.56 7.14
C THR A 380 9.23 17.55 7.79
N VAL A 381 9.03 17.88 9.07
CA VAL A 381 9.94 18.76 9.82
C VAL A 381 11.36 18.19 9.86
N LEU A 382 11.51 16.91 10.14
CA LEU A 382 12.82 16.25 10.19
C LEU A 382 13.51 16.24 8.82
N LEU A 383 12.78 15.94 7.72
CA LEU A 383 13.36 15.94 6.39
C LEU A 383 13.75 17.37 5.95
N SER A 384 12.90 18.35 6.21
CA SER A 384 13.22 19.78 5.92
C SER A 384 14.46 20.26 6.67
N ALA A 385 14.66 19.81 7.91
CA ALA A 385 15.82 20.17 8.72
C ALA A 385 17.16 19.62 8.16
N VAL A 386 17.14 18.42 7.55
CA VAL A 386 18.36 17.78 7.01
C VAL A 386 18.57 18.04 5.52
N MET A 387 17.58 18.62 4.83
CA MET A 387 17.60 18.99 3.40
C MET A 387 17.31 20.47 3.22
N PRO A 388 18.19 21.39 3.70
CA PRO A 388 17.96 22.82 3.58
C PRO A 388 17.97 23.26 2.10
N GLY A 389 17.05 24.16 1.73
CA GLY A 389 16.95 24.69 0.37
C GLY A 389 16.03 23.90 -0.58
N VAL A 390 15.46 22.78 -0.13
CA VAL A 390 14.44 22.05 -0.90
C VAL A 390 13.07 22.70 -0.69
N ASP A 391 12.27 22.81 -1.76
CA ASP A 391 10.92 23.35 -1.67
C ASP A 391 10.04 22.51 -0.74
N LEU A 392 9.24 23.18 0.08
CA LEU A 392 8.34 22.54 1.04
C LEU A 392 7.33 21.62 0.33
N ALA A 393 6.87 21.98 -0.88
CA ALA A 393 5.94 21.14 -1.64
C ALA A 393 6.59 19.80 -2.02
N ASP A 394 7.87 19.77 -2.37
CA ASP A 394 8.60 18.56 -2.72
C ASP A 394 8.83 17.68 -1.48
N VAL A 395 9.18 18.29 -0.34
CA VAL A 395 9.33 17.60 0.94
C VAL A 395 8.00 16.98 1.40
N LEU A 396 6.89 17.73 1.33
CA LEU A 396 5.55 17.25 1.69
C LEU A 396 5.13 16.10 0.76
N TYR A 397 5.39 16.22 -0.54
CA TYR A 397 5.06 15.20 -1.52
C TYR A 397 5.81 13.89 -1.25
N GLU A 398 7.12 14.02 -1.01
CA GLU A 398 7.99 12.87 -0.71
C GLU A 398 7.58 12.16 0.59
N ILE A 399 7.38 12.91 1.68
CA ILE A 399 7.00 12.32 2.98
C ILE A 399 5.59 11.75 2.94
N THR A 400 4.64 12.40 2.26
CA THR A 400 3.28 11.86 2.11
C THR A 400 3.32 10.58 1.29
N SER A 401 4.08 10.56 0.20
CA SER A 401 4.29 9.38 -0.63
C SER A 401 4.94 8.24 0.15
N ALA A 402 6.00 8.52 0.92
CA ALA A 402 6.67 7.55 1.77
C ALA A 402 5.74 7.00 2.87
N GLY A 403 5.06 7.88 3.61
CA GLY A 403 4.22 7.52 4.75
C GLY A 403 2.91 6.83 4.37
N ALA A 404 2.38 7.14 3.21
CA ALA A 404 1.26 6.41 2.63
C ALA A 404 1.70 5.19 1.78
N THR A 405 3.00 4.98 1.62
CA THR A 405 3.62 3.93 0.77
C THR A 405 3.10 3.97 -0.67
N VAL A 406 3.16 5.14 -1.30
CA VAL A 406 2.65 5.39 -2.66
C VAL A 406 3.71 5.18 -3.71
N GLY A 407 4.91 5.82 -3.55
CA GLY A 407 6.04 5.68 -4.46
C GLY A 407 6.18 6.77 -5.52
N LEU A 408 5.29 7.73 -5.57
CA LEU A 408 5.41 8.89 -6.44
C LEU A 408 6.39 9.90 -5.84
N SER A 409 7.28 10.46 -6.65
CA SER A 409 8.23 11.50 -6.27
C SER A 409 8.27 12.63 -7.32
N ARG A 410 8.48 13.84 -6.86
CA ARG A 410 8.72 15.00 -7.74
C ARG A 410 10.21 15.21 -8.03
N GLY A 411 11.01 14.14 -7.93
CA GLY A 411 12.45 14.17 -8.21
C GLY A 411 13.33 14.39 -6.97
N LEU A 412 12.77 14.41 -5.75
CA LEU A 412 13.54 14.58 -4.52
C LEU A 412 14.27 13.29 -4.10
N THR A 413 13.68 12.10 -4.30
CA THR A 413 14.25 10.83 -3.83
C THR A 413 15.72 10.61 -4.25
N PRO A 414 16.12 10.80 -5.51
CA PRO A 414 17.53 10.61 -5.92
C PRO A 414 18.49 11.63 -5.29
N GLN A 415 17.99 12.79 -4.85
CA GLN A 415 18.78 13.89 -4.29
C GLN A 415 18.95 13.78 -2.76
N LEU A 416 18.31 12.80 -2.11
CA LEU A 416 18.37 12.64 -0.66
C LEU A 416 19.81 12.39 -0.18
N ASN A 417 20.22 13.17 0.82
CA ASN A 417 21.44 12.89 1.57
C ASN A 417 21.25 11.64 2.46
N VAL A 418 22.31 11.14 3.07
CA VAL A 418 22.27 9.91 3.87
C VAL A 418 21.24 10.01 5.02
N ALA A 419 21.16 11.16 5.70
CA ALA A 419 20.19 11.37 6.77
C ALA A 419 18.75 11.38 6.23
N GLY A 420 18.50 12.04 5.09
CA GLY A 420 17.22 12.04 4.40
C GLY A 420 16.77 10.65 3.98
N LYS A 421 17.68 9.81 3.47
CA LYS A 421 17.39 8.40 3.13
C LYS A 421 16.90 7.64 4.35
N TRP A 422 17.53 7.77 5.52
CA TRP A 422 17.09 7.09 6.74
C TRP A 422 15.74 7.59 7.26
N ILE A 423 15.47 8.91 7.15
CA ILE A 423 14.16 9.49 7.51
C ILE A 423 13.05 8.91 6.61
N VAL A 424 13.29 8.87 5.29
CA VAL A 424 12.31 8.32 4.33
C VAL A 424 12.13 6.81 4.55
N ILE A 425 13.20 6.03 4.80
CA ILE A 425 13.11 4.59 5.17
C ILE A 425 12.23 4.42 6.41
N LEU A 426 12.46 5.22 7.45
CA LEU A 426 11.66 5.15 8.67
C LEU A 426 10.20 5.51 8.39
N THR A 427 9.95 6.52 7.56
CA THR A 427 8.60 6.94 7.17
C THR A 427 7.86 5.84 6.42
N MET A 428 8.50 5.19 5.42
CA MET A 428 7.94 4.04 4.70
C MET A 428 7.61 2.87 5.66
N TYR A 429 8.52 2.58 6.58
CA TYR A 429 8.33 1.52 7.58
C TYR A 429 7.14 1.80 8.52
N LEU A 430 7.04 3.04 9.05
CA LEU A 430 5.92 3.46 9.90
C LEU A 430 4.58 3.40 9.14
N GLY A 431 4.58 3.85 7.88
CA GLY A 431 3.41 3.77 7.00
C GLY A 431 2.95 2.34 6.73
N ARG A 432 3.89 1.42 6.48
CA ARG A 432 3.58 0.02 6.17
C ARG A 432 3.01 -0.75 7.36
N ILE A 433 3.59 -0.58 8.55
CA ILE A 433 3.10 -1.25 9.76
C ILE A 433 1.75 -0.69 10.19
N GLY A 434 1.54 0.59 9.97
CA GLY A 434 0.34 1.32 10.34
C GLY A 434 0.30 1.77 11.80
N PRO A 435 -0.32 2.93 12.07
CA PRO A 435 -0.28 3.59 13.38
C PRO A 435 -0.96 2.77 14.49
N LEU A 436 -2.01 2.02 14.18
CA LEU A 436 -2.70 1.17 15.17
C LEU A 436 -1.80 0.04 15.67
N THR A 437 -1.07 -0.62 14.76
CA THR A 437 -0.13 -1.70 15.12
C THR A 437 1.03 -1.18 15.93
N LEU A 438 1.56 0.00 15.57
CA LEU A 438 2.61 0.68 16.33
C LEU A 438 2.12 1.08 17.73
N GLY A 439 0.95 1.71 17.81
CA GLY A 439 0.34 2.09 19.09
C GLY A 439 0.16 0.88 20.02
N THR A 440 -0.36 -0.24 19.51
CA THR A 440 -0.53 -1.46 20.31
C THR A 440 0.80 -2.11 20.66
N ALA A 441 1.82 -2.04 19.82
CA ALA A 441 3.16 -2.56 20.12
C ALA A 441 3.82 -1.82 21.30
N VAL A 442 3.59 -0.50 21.42
CA VAL A 442 4.15 0.36 22.47
C VAL A 442 3.31 0.30 23.75
N VAL A 443 1.99 0.43 23.65
CA VAL A 443 1.06 0.59 24.80
C VAL A 443 0.91 -0.68 25.65
N VAL A 444 1.16 -1.86 25.12
CA VAL A 444 1.07 -3.10 25.92
C VAL A 444 2.06 -3.13 27.09
N ARG A 445 3.17 -2.39 27.02
CA ARG A 445 4.05 -2.19 28.19
C ARG A 445 3.40 -1.37 29.31
N VAL A 446 2.43 -0.52 28.96
CA VAL A 446 1.73 0.35 29.94
C VAL A 446 0.50 -0.35 30.53
N ARG A 447 -0.16 -1.23 29.76
CA ARG A 447 -1.42 -1.90 30.15
C ARG A 447 -1.25 -3.04 31.16
N ASN A 448 -0.02 -3.49 31.44
CA ASN A 448 0.26 -4.46 32.51
C ASN A 448 0.34 -3.83 33.92
N ARG A 449 0.04 -2.53 34.08
CA ARG A 449 -0.29 -1.97 35.38
C ARG A 449 -1.75 -2.33 35.65
N PRO A 450 -2.06 -2.92 36.84
CA PRO A 450 -3.44 -3.16 37.22
C PRO A 450 -4.17 -1.83 37.14
N GLY A 451 -5.09 -1.73 36.17
CA GLY A 451 -5.87 -0.53 35.97
C GLY A 451 -6.69 -0.28 37.21
N SER A 452 -6.57 0.89 37.82
CA SER A 452 -7.51 1.33 38.81
C SER A 452 -8.88 1.38 38.13
N THR A 453 -9.85 0.66 38.61
CA THR A 453 -11.27 0.74 38.26
C THR A 453 -11.93 2.00 38.80
N THR A 454 -11.14 3.03 39.15
CA THR A 454 -11.64 4.30 39.65
C THR A 454 -12.32 5.04 38.51
N HIS A 455 -13.64 5.15 38.54
CA HIS A 455 -14.40 6.10 37.74
C HIS A 455 -14.10 7.50 38.29
N LEU A 456 -13.41 8.30 37.46
CA LEU A 456 -13.22 9.72 37.74
C LEU A 456 -14.50 10.48 37.44
N GLY A 457 -14.76 11.59 38.15
CA GLY A 457 -15.86 12.50 37.85
C GLY A 457 -15.73 13.06 36.43
N GLU A 458 -16.85 13.25 35.75
CA GLU A 458 -16.92 13.89 34.44
C GLU A 458 -16.96 15.40 34.63
N GLU A 459 -16.13 16.13 33.87
CA GLU A 459 -16.14 17.59 33.78
C GLU A 459 -16.33 18.00 32.34
N ASP A 460 -17.11 19.06 32.16
CA ASP A 460 -17.37 19.65 30.84
C ASP A 460 -16.18 20.49 30.38
N ILE A 461 -15.71 20.24 29.17
CA ILE A 461 -14.71 21.07 28.48
C ILE A 461 -15.32 21.67 27.22
N MET A 462 -15.05 22.94 26.98
CA MET A 462 -15.47 23.59 25.73
C MET A 462 -14.60 23.04 24.59
N ILE A 463 -15.27 22.52 23.57
CA ILE A 463 -14.67 22.16 22.29
C ILE A 463 -15.21 23.17 21.29
N GLY A 464 -14.32 23.98 20.67
CA GLY A 464 -14.61 25.12 19.79
C GLY A 464 -15.42 24.80 18.55
#